data_fdd1f1d40cac555aa84eb950e47002ea
#
_entry.id   fdd1f1d40cac555aa84eb950e47002ea
#
_cell.length_a   1.000
_cell.length_b   1.000
_cell.length_c   1.000
_cell.angle_alpha   90.00
_cell.angle_beta   90.00
_cell.angle_gamma   90.00
#
_symmetry.space_group_name_H-M   'P 1'
#
loop_
_entity.id
_entity.type
_entity.pdbx_description
1 polymer ?
#
loop_
_entity_poly.entity_id
_entity_poly.type
_entity_poly.pdbx_seq_one_letter_code
_entity_poly.pdbx_strand_id
1 'polypeptide(L)'
;MKIDFFIYIFNENIIIKIIIYYHIYVKIEKNERWYMVMIDWAKDSIFYHIYPMGFCGAPKVNTQDVTVNRIKKIEEWIPHIKSMHVNALYLGPVFESSTHGYDTKDYKKIDRRLGSNEDFKKICEQLHKNNIKIVLDGVFNHVGREFWAFEDLIKNKDKSKYINWFQNIKFGNEIYKGDGFTYEGWNGHYSLVKLNIMNPEVQNYLFSCISYWIDEFDIDGIRLDAADYMDRNFFRSLKSFCDGKKQLWLMGEVIHGDYKLWANKEMLDTTTNYECYKGIYSSHNDKNYFEIAYSINRQSGDYAIYKDLNLYNFVDNHDVDR
;
A
#
# COMPACT_ATOMS: atom_id res chain seq x y z
N MET A 1 -17.14 -19.48 -17.38
CA MET A 1 -16.71 -19.99 -18.71
C MET A 1 -15.22 -20.32 -18.55
N LYS A 2 -14.88 -21.60 -18.44
CA LYS A 2 -13.47 -22.04 -18.39
C LYS A 2 -12.94 -21.96 -19.81
N ILE A 3 -11.89 -21.19 -20.02
CA ILE A 3 -11.16 -21.20 -21.29
C ILE A 3 -9.84 -21.92 -20.97
N ASP A 4 -9.80 -23.20 -21.36
CA ASP A 4 -8.57 -23.98 -21.33
C ASP A 4 -7.82 -23.70 -22.64
N PHE A 5 -6.79 -22.89 -22.60
CA PHE A 5 -5.88 -22.74 -23.72
C PHE A 5 -4.70 -23.68 -23.52
N PHE A 6 -4.66 -24.72 -24.33
CA PHE A 6 -3.45 -25.56 -24.51
C PHE A 6 -2.71 -25.03 -25.74
N ILE A 7 -1.58 -24.39 -25.53
CA ILE A 7 -0.66 -24.10 -26.64
C ILE A 7 0.48 -25.11 -26.56
N TYR A 8 0.50 -26.06 -27.49
CA TYR A 8 1.65 -26.92 -27.72
C TYR A 8 2.49 -26.29 -28.82
N ILE A 9 3.65 -25.80 -28.49
CA ILE A 9 4.66 -25.42 -29.47
C ILE A 9 5.71 -26.53 -29.45
N PHE A 10 5.66 -27.41 -30.44
CA PHE A 10 6.72 -28.41 -30.68
C PHE A 10 7.80 -27.74 -31.54
N ASN A 11 8.92 -27.46 -30.93
CA ASN A 11 10.19 -27.32 -31.64
C ASN A 11 11.12 -28.35 -31.01
N GLU A 12 11.92 -29.06 -31.80
CA GLU A 12 12.64 -30.30 -31.41
C GLU A 12 13.53 -30.18 -30.15
N ASN A 13 13.56 -29.08 -29.47
CA ASN A 13 14.40 -28.83 -28.29
C ASN A 13 13.73 -27.99 -27.16
N ILE A 14 12.39 -27.83 -27.14
CA ILE A 14 11.73 -27.07 -26.09
C ILE A 14 10.41 -27.73 -25.71
N ILE A 15 10.30 -28.24 -24.49
CA ILE A 15 9.03 -28.67 -23.91
C ILE A 15 8.54 -27.59 -22.99
N ILE A 16 7.42 -26.92 -23.36
CA ILE A 16 6.73 -25.97 -22.52
C ILE A 16 5.57 -26.67 -21.84
N LYS A 17 5.65 -26.87 -20.54
CA LYS A 17 4.54 -27.42 -19.77
C LYS A 17 3.88 -26.25 -19.03
N ILE A 18 2.70 -25.87 -19.48
CA ILE A 18 1.93 -24.79 -18.83
C ILE A 18 1.00 -25.45 -17.81
N ILE A 19 1.23 -25.19 -16.55
CA ILE A 19 0.31 -25.59 -15.46
C ILE A 19 -0.41 -24.31 -15.02
N ILE A 20 -1.70 -24.21 -15.34
CA ILE A 20 -2.54 -23.09 -14.93
C ILE A 20 -3.16 -23.43 -13.58
N TYR A 21 -2.53 -22.98 -12.51
CA TYR A 21 -3.16 -22.73 -11.22
C TYR A 21 -2.65 -21.38 -10.73
N TYR A 22 -3.29 -20.28 -11.12
CA TYR A 22 -3.00 -18.89 -10.72
C TYR A 22 -1.54 -18.40 -10.88
N HIS A 23 -0.62 -19.27 -11.32
CA HIS A 23 0.78 -18.97 -11.63
C HIS A 23 1.13 -19.68 -12.93
N ILE A 24 1.61 -18.95 -13.91
CA ILE A 24 2.13 -19.53 -15.16
C ILE A 24 3.63 -19.72 -14.98
N TYR A 25 4.10 -20.97 -14.94
CA TYR A 25 5.51 -21.31 -14.97
C TYR A 25 5.90 -21.74 -16.37
N VAL A 26 6.87 -21.06 -16.95
CA VAL A 26 7.47 -21.45 -18.24
C VAL A 26 8.86 -21.99 -17.98
N LYS A 27 9.09 -23.28 -18.27
CA LYS A 27 10.43 -23.86 -18.24
C LYS A 27 11.03 -23.76 -19.64
N ILE A 28 12.12 -23.01 -19.78
CA ILE A 28 12.90 -22.92 -21.00
C ILE A 28 14.16 -23.78 -20.83
N GLU A 29 14.20 -24.91 -21.51
CA GLU A 29 15.21 -25.96 -21.32
C GLU A 29 16.62 -25.64 -21.81
N LYS A 30 17.02 -24.40 -21.96
CA LYS A 30 18.45 -24.13 -22.26
C LYS A 30 19.29 -23.78 -21.05
N ASN A 31 18.68 -23.51 -19.85
CA ASN A 31 19.46 -23.13 -18.66
C ASN A 31 18.80 -23.43 -17.30
N GLU A 32 17.92 -24.43 -17.20
CA GLU A 32 17.25 -24.82 -15.94
C GLU A 32 16.68 -23.66 -15.10
N ARG A 33 16.28 -22.55 -15.72
CA ARG A 33 15.67 -21.42 -15.03
C ARG A 33 14.16 -21.45 -15.19
N TRP A 34 13.47 -21.51 -14.08
CA TRP A 34 12.04 -21.27 -14.03
C TRP A 34 11.79 -19.76 -14.05
N TYR A 35 11.02 -19.29 -15.02
CA TYR A 35 10.53 -17.91 -15.03
C TYR A 35 9.07 -17.92 -14.60
N MET A 36 8.78 -17.22 -13.51
CA MET A 36 7.40 -16.90 -13.16
C MET A 36 6.98 -15.70 -14.04
N VAL A 37 6.06 -15.94 -14.97
CA VAL A 37 5.43 -14.84 -15.71
C VAL A 37 4.33 -14.29 -14.81
N MET A 38 4.63 -13.21 -14.15
CA MET A 38 3.64 -12.45 -13.40
C MET A 38 2.79 -11.65 -14.39
N ILE A 39 1.48 -11.80 -14.32
CA ILE A 39 0.58 -10.86 -15.00
C ILE A 39 0.60 -9.58 -14.18
N ASP A 40 1.47 -8.66 -14.53
CA ASP A 40 1.56 -7.35 -13.92
C ASP A 40 0.45 -6.44 -14.49
N TRP A 41 -0.76 -6.60 -13.90
CA TRP A 41 -1.90 -5.78 -14.28
C TRP A 41 -1.64 -4.29 -14.07
N ALA A 42 -0.75 -3.94 -13.15
CA ALA A 42 -0.48 -2.55 -12.78
C ALA A 42 0.37 -1.81 -13.83
N LYS A 43 1.17 -2.54 -14.63
CA LYS A 43 2.06 -1.96 -15.62
C LYS A 43 1.35 -1.10 -16.65
N ASP A 44 0.17 -1.54 -17.10
CA ASP A 44 -0.63 -0.87 -18.12
C ASP A 44 -1.88 -0.21 -17.50
N SER A 45 -1.91 -0.03 -16.17
CA SER A 45 -3.05 0.54 -15.48
C SER A 45 -2.99 2.05 -15.40
N ILE A 46 -4.16 2.66 -15.49
CA ILE A 46 -4.40 4.06 -15.16
C ILE A 46 -5.04 4.09 -13.77
N PHE A 47 -4.36 4.72 -12.83
CA PHE A 47 -4.80 4.82 -11.45
C PHE A 47 -5.58 6.10 -11.19
N TYR A 48 -6.63 6.01 -10.37
CA TYR A 48 -7.27 7.14 -9.73
C TYR A 48 -7.07 7.04 -8.23
N HIS A 49 -6.66 8.13 -7.60
CA HIS A 49 -6.45 8.20 -6.16
C HIS A 49 -7.62 8.92 -5.48
N ILE A 50 -8.18 8.31 -4.45
CA ILE A 50 -9.16 8.92 -3.55
C ILE A 50 -8.63 8.89 -2.12
N TYR A 51 -8.59 10.04 -1.46
CA TYR A 51 -8.46 10.14 -0.01
C TYR A 51 -9.87 10.12 0.62
N PRO A 52 -10.32 8.97 1.17
CA PRO A 52 -11.74 8.74 1.48
C PRO A 52 -12.29 9.68 2.55
N MET A 53 -11.51 10.02 3.58
CA MET A 53 -11.96 10.93 4.65
C MET A 53 -12.39 12.28 4.09
N GLY A 54 -11.57 12.88 3.23
CA GLY A 54 -11.89 14.16 2.57
C GLY A 54 -12.98 14.00 1.53
N PHE A 55 -12.82 13.04 0.61
CA PHE A 55 -13.75 12.83 -0.51
C PHE A 55 -15.17 12.54 -0.06
N CYS A 56 -15.35 11.70 0.96
CA CYS A 56 -16.68 11.32 1.47
C CYS A 56 -17.22 12.32 2.50
N GLY A 57 -16.48 13.38 2.83
CA GLY A 57 -16.91 14.39 3.80
C GLY A 57 -17.02 13.84 5.22
N ALA A 58 -16.10 12.97 5.61
CA ALA A 58 -16.02 12.44 6.97
C ALA A 58 -15.62 13.54 7.97
N PRO A 59 -16.16 13.52 9.21
CA PRO A 59 -15.72 14.43 10.27
C PRO A 59 -14.22 14.28 10.54
N LYS A 60 -13.52 15.39 10.83
CA LYS A 60 -12.06 15.38 11.07
C LYS A 60 -11.65 14.53 12.27
N VAL A 61 -12.49 14.46 13.31
CA VAL A 61 -12.24 13.71 14.54
C VAL A 61 -13.30 12.62 14.69
N ASN A 62 -12.88 11.43 15.04
CA ASN A 62 -13.74 10.27 15.22
C ASN A 62 -14.33 10.24 16.65
N THR A 63 -15.31 11.10 16.89
CA THR A 63 -16.02 11.19 18.18
C THR A 63 -17.41 10.54 18.14
N GLN A 64 -17.78 9.93 17.02
CA GLN A 64 -19.12 9.38 16.81
C GLN A 64 -19.19 7.91 17.23
N ASP A 65 -20.25 7.55 17.99
CA ASP A 65 -20.55 6.14 18.29
C ASP A 65 -21.38 5.48 17.19
N VAL A 66 -21.79 6.23 16.18
CA VAL A 66 -22.67 5.77 15.10
C VAL A 66 -21.90 5.63 13.80
N THR A 67 -22.05 4.48 13.16
CA THR A 67 -21.54 4.24 11.79
C THR A 67 -22.44 4.94 10.77
N VAL A 68 -21.81 5.69 9.84
CA VAL A 68 -22.52 6.42 8.78
C VAL A 68 -21.92 6.02 7.43
N ASN A 69 -22.74 5.44 6.57
CA ASN A 69 -22.32 5.00 5.23
C ASN A 69 -22.08 6.19 4.28
N ARG A 70 -20.93 6.87 4.45
CA ARG A 70 -20.46 7.93 3.54
C ARG A 70 -19.66 7.39 2.37
N ILE A 71 -19.06 6.20 2.54
CA ILE A 71 -18.22 5.58 1.52
C ILE A 71 -18.99 5.21 0.26
N LYS A 72 -20.34 5.12 0.34
CA LYS A 72 -21.24 4.97 -0.80
C LYS A 72 -20.97 6.00 -1.90
N LYS A 73 -20.46 7.17 -1.58
CA LYS A 73 -20.08 8.19 -2.57
C LYS A 73 -19.06 7.67 -3.58
N ILE A 74 -18.21 6.71 -3.22
CA ILE A 74 -17.26 6.09 -4.14
C ILE A 74 -18.01 5.26 -5.19
N GLU A 75 -19.06 4.52 -4.80
CA GLU A 75 -19.90 3.77 -5.74
C GLU A 75 -20.55 4.71 -6.76
N GLU A 76 -21.07 5.84 -6.29
CA GLU A 76 -21.69 6.87 -7.16
C GLU A 76 -20.67 7.48 -8.14
N TRP A 77 -19.37 7.39 -7.82
CA TRP A 77 -18.27 7.94 -8.64
C TRP A 77 -17.74 6.96 -9.70
N ILE A 78 -18.10 5.67 -9.64
CA ILE A 78 -17.65 4.64 -10.59
C ILE A 78 -17.90 5.02 -12.06
N PRO A 79 -19.06 5.57 -12.49
CA PRO A 79 -19.25 5.99 -13.86
C PRO A 79 -18.26 7.05 -14.33
N HIS A 80 -17.90 8.01 -13.46
CA HIS A 80 -16.89 9.02 -13.76
C HIS A 80 -15.49 8.38 -13.90
N ILE A 81 -15.09 7.52 -12.97
CA ILE A 81 -13.82 6.78 -13.03
C ILE A 81 -13.70 6.02 -14.35
N LYS A 82 -14.76 5.32 -14.76
CA LYS A 82 -14.81 4.60 -16.04
C LYS A 82 -14.72 5.52 -17.27
N SER A 83 -15.34 6.69 -17.22
CA SER A 83 -15.27 7.64 -18.33
C SER A 83 -13.86 8.15 -18.61
N MET A 84 -12.97 8.07 -17.63
CA MET A 84 -11.55 8.40 -17.74
C MET A 84 -10.67 7.19 -18.11
N HIS A 85 -11.28 6.03 -18.45
CA HIS A 85 -10.56 4.77 -18.71
C HIS A 85 -9.67 4.29 -17.56
N VAL A 86 -9.96 4.71 -16.33
CA VAL A 86 -9.27 4.26 -15.13
C VAL A 86 -9.67 2.81 -14.84
N ASN A 87 -8.68 1.97 -14.56
CA ASN A 87 -8.85 0.55 -14.25
C ASN A 87 -8.23 0.12 -12.92
N ALA A 88 -7.69 1.07 -12.15
CA ALA A 88 -7.22 0.85 -10.79
C ALA A 88 -7.57 2.03 -9.88
N LEU A 89 -8.12 1.74 -8.70
CA LEU A 89 -8.44 2.73 -7.69
C LEU A 89 -7.51 2.55 -6.49
N TYR A 90 -6.68 3.55 -6.22
CA TYR A 90 -5.93 3.65 -4.98
C TYR A 90 -6.74 4.43 -3.96
N LEU A 91 -7.04 3.79 -2.84
CA LEU A 91 -7.72 4.38 -1.70
C LEU A 91 -6.72 4.69 -0.59
N GLY A 92 -6.65 5.95 -0.17
CA GLY A 92 -5.99 6.33 1.07
C GLY A 92 -6.62 5.61 2.27
N PRO A 93 -6.19 5.86 3.52
CA PRO A 93 -6.60 5.07 4.67
C PRO A 93 -8.11 4.96 4.83
N VAL A 94 -8.62 3.74 4.94
CA VAL A 94 -10.04 3.42 5.12
C VAL A 94 -10.37 2.83 6.48
N PHE A 95 -9.34 2.44 7.26
CA PHE A 95 -9.51 1.72 8.50
C PHE A 95 -9.76 2.65 9.70
N GLU A 96 -10.36 2.09 10.75
CA GLU A 96 -10.74 2.83 11.97
C GLU A 96 -9.54 3.61 12.52
N SER A 97 -9.72 4.92 12.70
CA SER A 97 -8.69 5.86 13.10
C SER A 97 -9.25 6.96 14.00
N SER A 98 -8.38 7.72 14.67
CA SER A 98 -8.82 8.80 15.55
C SER A 98 -9.12 10.08 14.78
N THR A 99 -8.34 10.38 13.72
CA THR A 99 -8.47 11.63 12.96
C THR A 99 -8.35 11.42 11.44
N HIS A 100 -7.16 11.54 10.88
CA HIS A 100 -6.93 11.61 9.43
C HIS A 100 -6.79 10.26 8.71
N GLY A 101 -6.92 9.14 9.41
CA GLY A 101 -6.77 7.82 8.81
C GLY A 101 -5.39 7.20 9.00
N TYR A 102 -4.33 8.01 9.09
CA TYR A 102 -2.96 7.53 9.32
C TYR A 102 -2.68 7.21 10.80
N ASP A 103 -3.54 7.60 11.71
CA ASP A 103 -3.54 7.28 13.14
C ASP A 103 -4.45 6.06 13.43
N THR A 104 -4.14 4.94 12.79
CA THR A 104 -4.93 3.71 12.80
C THR A 104 -5.14 3.17 14.22
N LYS A 105 -6.38 2.78 14.51
CA LYS A 105 -6.81 2.12 15.77
C LYS A 105 -7.07 0.63 15.58
N ASP A 106 -7.64 0.26 14.44
CA ASP A 106 -7.99 -1.13 14.11
C ASP A 106 -7.91 -1.36 12.59
N TYR A 107 -7.01 -2.23 12.16
CA TYR A 107 -6.80 -2.56 10.75
C TYR A 107 -7.85 -3.52 10.16
N LYS A 108 -8.73 -4.09 10.96
CA LYS A 108 -9.78 -5.03 10.50
C LYS A 108 -11.16 -4.40 10.46
N LYS A 109 -11.26 -3.13 10.84
CA LYS A 109 -12.53 -2.40 10.89
C LYS A 109 -12.45 -1.17 9.99
N ILE A 110 -13.43 -1.04 9.11
CA ILE A 110 -13.59 0.20 8.33
C ILE A 110 -13.96 1.34 9.28
N ASP A 111 -13.41 2.51 9.04
CA ASP A 111 -13.67 3.70 9.86
C ASP A 111 -15.18 4.01 9.87
N ARG A 112 -15.74 4.06 11.08
CA ARG A 112 -17.19 4.27 11.27
C ARG A 112 -17.70 5.57 10.66
N ARG A 113 -16.83 6.53 10.45
CA ARG A 113 -17.16 7.77 9.74
C ARG A 113 -17.34 7.56 8.25
N LEU A 114 -16.80 6.48 7.69
CA LEU A 114 -16.93 6.09 6.28
C LEU A 114 -18.06 5.08 6.08
N GLY A 115 -18.15 4.06 6.93
CA GLY A 115 -19.14 3.00 6.79
C GLY A 115 -18.81 1.78 7.65
N SER A 116 -19.49 0.68 7.35
CA SER A 116 -19.21 -0.64 7.89
C SER A 116 -18.33 -1.47 6.96
N ASN A 117 -17.82 -2.62 7.45
CA ASN A 117 -17.10 -3.57 6.62
C ASN A 117 -17.95 -4.10 5.47
N GLU A 118 -19.25 -4.32 5.71
CA GLU A 118 -20.23 -4.75 4.70
C GLU A 118 -20.45 -3.68 3.63
N ASP A 119 -20.49 -2.40 4.01
CA ASP A 119 -20.58 -1.30 3.06
C ASP A 119 -19.37 -1.25 2.14
N PHE A 120 -18.17 -1.39 2.72
CA PHE A 120 -16.93 -1.38 1.95
C PHE A 120 -16.79 -2.60 1.05
N LYS A 121 -17.15 -3.79 1.55
CA LYS A 121 -17.18 -5.03 0.75
C LYS A 121 -18.04 -4.88 -0.50
N LYS A 122 -19.24 -4.32 -0.37
CA LYS A 122 -20.13 -4.04 -1.52
C LYS A 122 -19.48 -3.12 -2.55
N ILE A 123 -18.75 -2.10 -2.08
CA ILE A 123 -18.03 -1.19 -2.98
C ILE A 123 -16.92 -1.93 -3.72
N CYS A 124 -16.15 -2.77 -3.02
CA CYS A 124 -15.12 -3.60 -3.65
C CYS A 124 -15.71 -4.52 -4.74
N GLU A 125 -16.83 -5.18 -4.45
CA GLU A 125 -17.55 -6.00 -5.42
C GLU A 125 -18.01 -5.19 -6.64
N GLN A 126 -18.51 -3.96 -6.45
CA GLN A 126 -18.90 -3.07 -7.55
C GLN A 126 -17.70 -2.60 -8.38
N LEU A 127 -16.58 -2.28 -7.74
CA LEU A 127 -15.35 -1.93 -8.44
C LEU A 127 -14.85 -3.07 -9.32
N HIS A 128 -14.74 -4.29 -8.77
CA HIS A 128 -14.33 -5.48 -9.52
C HIS A 128 -15.31 -5.82 -10.66
N LYS A 129 -16.60 -5.72 -10.43
CA LYS A 129 -17.63 -5.89 -11.46
C LYS A 129 -17.49 -4.91 -12.63
N ASN A 130 -16.86 -3.77 -12.38
CA ASN A 130 -16.53 -2.75 -13.39
C ASN A 130 -15.08 -2.85 -13.90
N ASN A 131 -14.37 -3.95 -13.60
CA ASN A 131 -12.97 -4.19 -13.97
C ASN A 131 -12.01 -3.13 -13.41
N ILE A 132 -12.28 -2.62 -12.21
CA ILE A 132 -11.42 -1.67 -11.49
C ILE A 132 -10.72 -2.41 -10.36
N LYS A 133 -9.39 -2.42 -10.38
CA LYS A 133 -8.52 -2.99 -9.36
C LYS A 133 -8.49 -2.10 -8.11
N ILE A 134 -8.28 -2.72 -6.93
CA ILE A 134 -8.35 -2.04 -5.64
C ILE A 134 -7.00 -2.10 -4.94
N VAL A 135 -6.44 -0.92 -4.64
CA VAL A 135 -5.21 -0.77 -3.86
C VAL A 135 -5.56 -0.02 -2.58
N LEU A 136 -5.22 -0.61 -1.43
CA LEU A 136 -5.43 -0.01 -0.12
C LEU A 136 -4.14 0.57 0.45
N ASP A 137 -4.29 1.55 1.33
CA ASP A 137 -3.19 2.12 2.09
C ASP A 137 -2.84 1.26 3.30
N GLY A 138 -1.61 0.77 3.35
CA GLY A 138 -1.03 -0.01 4.45
C GLY A 138 -0.17 0.89 5.33
N VAL A 139 -0.76 1.48 6.36
CA VAL A 139 -0.08 2.33 7.34
C VAL A 139 0.59 1.45 8.38
N PHE A 140 1.77 0.91 8.08
CA PHE A 140 2.43 -0.10 8.93
C PHE A 140 3.67 0.42 9.67
N ASN A 141 4.15 1.62 9.34
CA ASN A 141 5.26 2.23 10.07
C ASN A 141 4.86 2.66 11.49
N HIS A 142 3.62 3.09 11.66
CA HIS A 142 3.11 3.66 12.90
C HIS A 142 1.60 3.41 13.07
N VAL A 143 1.09 3.66 14.26
CA VAL A 143 -0.33 3.56 14.64
C VAL A 143 -0.76 4.78 15.46
N GLY A 144 -2.05 4.99 15.61
CA GLY A 144 -2.60 5.97 16.54
C GLY A 144 -2.38 5.55 18.00
N ARG A 145 -2.46 6.53 18.92
CA ARG A 145 -2.36 6.26 20.36
C ARG A 145 -3.53 5.42 20.91
N GLU A 146 -4.67 5.43 20.23
CA GLU A 146 -5.84 4.60 20.54
C GLU A 146 -5.77 3.20 19.88
N PHE A 147 -4.62 2.80 19.34
CA PHE A 147 -4.40 1.45 18.88
C PHE A 147 -4.42 0.50 20.10
N TRP A 148 -5.21 -0.55 20.05
CA TRP A 148 -5.53 -1.40 21.20
C TRP A 148 -4.31 -1.93 21.97
N ALA A 149 -3.20 -2.26 21.29
CA ALA A 149 -1.97 -2.72 21.97
C ALA A 149 -1.22 -1.56 22.64
N PHE A 150 -1.35 -0.34 22.13
CA PHE A 150 -0.76 0.84 22.76
C PHE A 150 -1.61 1.32 23.93
N GLU A 151 -2.94 1.23 23.86
CA GLU A 151 -3.82 1.46 25.01
C GLU A 151 -3.55 0.48 26.16
N ASP A 152 -3.28 -0.80 25.83
CA ASP A 152 -2.84 -1.77 26.84
C ASP A 152 -1.53 -1.34 27.50
N LEU A 153 -0.55 -0.87 26.70
CA LEU A 153 0.72 -0.34 27.24
C LEU A 153 0.50 0.90 28.12
N ILE A 154 -0.34 1.84 27.69
CA ILE A 154 -0.70 3.01 28.52
C ILE A 154 -1.31 2.59 29.85
N LYS A 155 -2.19 1.60 29.86
CA LYS A 155 -2.89 1.11 31.03
C LYS A 155 -2.01 0.29 31.97
N ASN A 156 -1.25 -0.67 31.43
CA ASN A 156 -0.56 -1.71 32.19
C ASN A 156 0.94 -1.41 32.40
N LYS A 157 1.48 -0.39 31.71
CA LYS A 157 2.87 0.08 31.83
C LYS A 157 3.87 -1.06 31.61
N ASP A 158 4.79 -1.25 32.57
CA ASP A 158 5.82 -2.30 32.57
C ASP A 158 5.27 -3.73 32.64
N LYS A 159 3.98 -3.89 32.90
CA LYS A 159 3.28 -5.19 32.90
C LYS A 159 2.60 -5.50 31.57
N SER A 160 2.61 -4.57 30.62
CA SER A 160 2.05 -4.82 29.29
C SER A 160 2.89 -5.84 28.52
N LYS A 161 2.23 -6.80 27.89
CA LYS A 161 2.88 -7.76 26.99
C LYS A 161 3.27 -7.16 25.64
N TYR A 162 2.82 -5.94 25.34
CA TYR A 162 3.03 -5.27 24.07
C TYR A 162 4.17 -4.24 24.07
N ILE A 163 4.99 -4.18 25.13
CA ILE A 163 6.12 -3.25 25.24
C ILE A 163 7.03 -3.33 23.99
N ASN A 164 7.36 -4.55 23.54
CA ASN A 164 8.25 -4.79 22.42
C ASN A 164 7.60 -4.58 21.04
N TRP A 165 6.31 -4.23 21.00
CA TRP A 165 5.60 -3.90 19.76
C TRP A 165 5.91 -2.49 19.27
N PHE A 166 6.44 -1.64 20.15
CA PHE A 166 6.70 -0.23 19.85
C PHE A 166 8.19 0.10 19.98
N GLN A 167 8.63 1.11 19.23
CA GLN A 167 10.03 1.52 19.23
C GLN A 167 10.38 2.37 20.45
N ASN A 168 11.56 2.09 21.04
CA ASN A 168 12.22 2.91 22.05
C ASN A 168 11.40 3.22 23.32
N ILE A 169 10.60 2.25 23.80
CA ILE A 169 9.90 2.39 25.08
C ILE A 169 10.91 2.52 26.23
N LYS A 170 10.81 3.61 27.00
CA LYS A 170 11.65 3.86 28.20
C LYS A 170 10.79 4.39 29.33
N PHE A 171 10.70 3.63 30.42
CA PHE A 171 9.98 4.02 31.63
C PHE A 171 10.76 5.06 32.46
N GLY A 172 10.04 5.87 33.24
CA GLY A 172 10.59 6.88 34.16
C GLY A 172 10.44 8.31 33.68
N ASN A 173 10.36 8.56 32.38
CA ASN A 173 9.99 9.84 31.78
C ASN A 173 8.73 9.64 30.93
N GLU A 174 8.05 10.73 30.58
CA GLU A 174 6.82 10.66 29.79
C GLU A 174 6.77 11.75 28.71
N ILE A 175 6.08 11.46 27.59
CA ILE A 175 5.79 12.44 26.52
C ILE A 175 4.44 13.08 26.78
N TYR A 176 3.43 12.26 27.07
CA TYR A 176 2.11 12.75 27.49
C TYR A 176 1.90 12.43 28.97
N LYS A 177 1.33 13.41 29.68
CA LYS A 177 1.07 13.29 31.11
C LYS A 177 0.25 12.05 31.46
N GLY A 178 0.79 11.22 32.34
CA GLY A 178 0.17 9.98 32.79
C GLY A 178 0.59 8.73 32.03
N ASP A 179 1.38 8.84 30.95
CA ASP A 179 1.91 7.68 30.26
C ASP A 179 2.97 6.94 31.10
N GLY A 180 3.84 7.67 31.81
CA GLY A 180 4.91 7.10 32.63
C GLY A 180 6.05 6.46 31.83
N PHE A 181 6.09 6.67 30.52
CA PHE A 181 7.14 6.21 29.61
C PHE A 181 7.28 7.14 28.39
N THR A 182 8.42 7.04 27.73
CA THR A 182 8.66 7.65 26.41
C THR A 182 8.66 6.58 25.33
N TYR A 183 8.47 6.98 24.09
CA TYR A 183 8.45 6.12 22.91
C TYR A 183 8.87 6.91 21.66
N GLU A 184 9.09 6.22 20.54
CA GLU A 184 9.36 6.85 19.25
C GLU A 184 8.06 7.15 18.51
N GLY A 185 7.87 8.41 18.10
CA GLY A 185 6.84 8.82 17.17
C GLY A 185 7.39 8.94 15.74
N TRP A 186 6.54 8.80 14.73
CA TRP A 186 6.93 9.01 13.35
C TRP A 186 7.35 10.46 13.13
N ASN A 187 8.59 10.66 12.70
CA ASN A 187 9.18 11.98 12.43
C ASN A 187 8.92 13.05 13.51
N GLY A 188 8.94 12.64 14.78
CA GLY A 188 8.68 13.53 15.93
C GLY A 188 7.20 13.75 16.24
N HIS A 189 6.28 13.18 15.47
CA HIS A 189 4.84 13.23 15.76
C HIS A 189 4.45 12.11 16.73
N TYR A 190 4.36 12.41 17.99
CA TYR A 190 4.07 11.42 19.03
C TYR A 190 2.62 10.93 19.07
N SER A 191 1.70 11.54 18.34
CA SER A 191 0.36 10.98 18.08
C SER A 191 0.40 9.77 17.15
N LEU A 192 1.51 9.59 16.41
CA LEU A 192 1.78 8.50 15.47
C LEU A 192 2.88 7.62 16.05
N VAL A 193 2.47 6.61 16.82
CA VAL A 193 3.36 5.74 17.59
C VAL A 193 4.07 4.75 16.68
N LYS A 194 5.39 4.78 16.64
CA LYS A 194 6.17 3.93 15.74
C LYS A 194 6.14 2.47 16.18
N LEU A 195 5.76 1.59 15.25
CA LEU A 195 5.77 0.15 15.47
C LEU A 195 7.19 -0.42 15.39
N ASN A 196 7.47 -1.42 16.22
CA ASN A 196 8.65 -2.28 16.05
C ASN A 196 8.37 -3.34 14.98
N ILE A 197 8.41 -2.90 13.72
CA ILE A 197 7.99 -3.69 12.56
C ILE A 197 8.83 -4.95 12.33
N MET A 198 10.01 -5.05 12.95
CA MET A 198 10.84 -6.25 12.89
C MET A 198 10.51 -7.25 14.01
N ASN A 199 9.66 -6.90 14.96
CA ASN A 199 9.14 -7.85 15.93
C ASN A 199 8.23 -8.88 15.23
N PRO A 200 8.49 -10.20 15.37
CA PRO A 200 7.70 -11.24 14.71
C PRO A 200 6.21 -11.22 15.08
N GLU A 201 5.86 -10.85 16.32
CA GLU A 201 4.45 -10.76 16.73
C GLU A 201 3.74 -9.61 15.99
N VAL A 202 4.42 -8.46 15.82
CA VAL A 202 3.91 -7.32 15.03
C VAL A 202 3.71 -7.74 13.59
N GLN A 203 4.70 -8.40 12.97
CA GLN A 203 4.58 -8.89 11.60
C GLN A 203 3.41 -9.87 11.44
N ASN A 204 3.31 -10.86 12.34
CA ASN A 204 2.22 -11.83 12.32
C ASN A 204 0.84 -11.15 12.44
N TYR A 205 0.73 -10.14 13.30
CA TYR A 205 -0.49 -9.37 13.42
C TYR A 205 -0.84 -8.62 12.12
N LEU A 206 0.12 -7.87 11.57
CA LEU A 206 -0.08 -7.13 10.32
C LEU A 206 -0.42 -8.06 9.14
N PHE A 207 0.27 -9.20 9.02
CA PHE A 207 -0.04 -10.19 7.99
C PHE A 207 -1.42 -10.83 8.17
N SER A 208 -1.87 -11.00 9.42
CA SER A 208 -3.25 -11.42 9.68
C SER A 208 -4.28 -10.37 9.25
N CYS A 209 -3.95 -9.08 9.34
CA CYS A 209 -4.79 -8.00 8.83
C CYS A 209 -4.84 -8.00 7.31
N ILE A 210 -3.69 -8.16 6.65
CA ILE A 210 -3.64 -8.29 5.18
C ILE A 210 -4.41 -9.53 4.70
N SER A 211 -4.28 -10.69 5.39
CA SER A 211 -5.12 -11.86 5.10
C SER A 211 -6.59 -11.51 5.14
N TYR A 212 -7.01 -10.81 6.19
CA TYR A 212 -8.39 -10.37 6.34
C TYR A 212 -8.84 -9.47 5.19
N TRP A 213 -8.00 -8.50 4.76
CA TRP A 213 -8.32 -7.63 3.62
C TRP A 213 -8.45 -8.40 2.30
N ILE A 214 -7.61 -9.43 2.10
CA ILE A 214 -7.71 -10.32 0.94
C ILE A 214 -9.02 -11.11 0.99
N ASP A 215 -9.30 -11.73 2.13
CA ASP A 215 -10.42 -12.67 2.28
C ASP A 215 -11.78 -11.93 2.27
N GLU A 216 -11.87 -10.72 2.84
CA GLU A 216 -13.10 -9.96 2.97
C GLU A 216 -13.35 -8.97 1.82
N PHE A 217 -12.30 -8.33 1.33
CA PHE A 217 -12.42 -7.22 0.36
C PHE A 217 -11.82 -7.56 -1.01
N ASP A 218 -11.16 -8.70 -1.13
CA ASP A 218 -10.52 -9.19 -2.35
C ASP A 218 -9.52 -8.18 -2.96
N ILE A 219 -8.77 -7.42 -2.14
CA ILE A 219 -7.86 -6.37 -2.61
C ILE A 219 -6.83 -6.87 -3.62
N ASP A 220 -6.40 -6.01 -4.54
CA ASP A 220 -5.44 -6.32 -5.60
C ASP A 220 -4.03 -5.78 -5.33
N GLY A 221 -3.90 -4.83 -4.41
CA GLY A 221 -2.61 -4.25 -4.07
C GLY A 221 -2.61 -3.48 -2.75
N ILE A 222 -1.42 -3.12 -2.31
CA ILE A 222 -1.18 -2.30 -1.12
C ILE A 222 -0.17 -1.21 -1.44
N ARG A 223 -0.49 0.04 -1.12
CA ARG A 223 0.48 1.12 -1.00
C ARG A 223 1.00 1.14 0.42
N LEU A 224 2.30 1.13 0.63
CA LEU A 224 2.94 1.19 1.94
C LEU A 224 3.29 2.64 2.26
N ASP A 225 2.60 3.17 3.27
CA ASP A 225 2.83 4.49 3.82
C ASP A 225 4.23 4.61 4.43
N ALA A 226 4.91 5.75 4.22
CA ALA A 226 6.23 6.04 4.76
C ALA A 226 7.25 4.90 4.57
N ALA A 227 7.26 4.27 3.39
CA ALA A 227 8.11 3.10 3.12
C ALA A 227 9.61 3.39 3.25
N ASP A 228 10.04 4.62 3.01
CA ASP A 228 11.42 5.05 3.18
C ASP A 228 11.88 5.14 4.65
N TYR A 229 10.94 5.14 5.61
CA TYR A 229 11.20 5.09 7.05
C TYR A 229 11.15 3.67 7.66
N MET A 230 10.80 2.66 6.84
CA MET A 230 10.63 1.29 7.29
C MET A 230 11.87 0.43 7.04
N ASP A 231 12.10 -0.58 7.91
CA ASP A 231 13.15 -1.58 7.66
C ASP A 231 12.83 -2.40 6.40
N ARG A 232 13.76 -2.44 5.46
CA ARG A 232 13.60 -3.12 4.17
C ARG A 232 13.44 -4.64 4.28
N ASN A 233 13.88 -5.24 5.37
CA ASN A 233 13.65 -6.67 5.60
C ASN A 233 12.17 -6.98 5.86
N PHE A 234 11.41 -6.00 6.37
CA PHE A 234 9.96 -6.14 6.47
C PHE A 234 9.32 -6.34 5.08
N PHE A 235 9.78 -5.62 4.05
CA PHE A 235 9.23 -5.77 2.69
C PHE A 235 9.53 -7.14 2.09
N ARG A 236 10.69 -7.76 2.42
CA ARG A 236 10.98 -9.15 2.03
C ARG A 236 10.00 -10.14 2.68
N SER A 237 9.78 -9.96 3.98
CA SER A 237 8.80 -10.78 4.72
C SER A 237 7.39 -10.60 4.18
N LEU A 238 6.99 -9.35 3.91
CA LEU A 238 5.70 -9.01 3.31
C LEU A 238 5.53 -9.62 1.91
N LYS A 239 6.53 -9.48 1.04
CA LYS A 239 6.51 -10.05 -0.31
C LYS A 239 6.35 -11.56 -0.26
N SER A 240 7.16 -12.24 0.57
CA SER A 240 7.07 -13.69 0.76
C SER A 240 5.69 -14.13 1.27
N PHE A 241 5.11 -13.37 2.21
CA PHE A 241 3.77 -13.63 2.72
C PHE A 241 2.70 -13.48 1.62
N CYS A 242 2.75 -12.40 0.84
CA CYS A 242 1.81 -12.13 -0.23
C CYS A 242 1.91 -13.20 -1.34
N ASP A 243 3.13 -13.57 -1.74
CA ASP A 243 3.35 -14.61 -2.75
C ASP A 243 2.77 -15.98 -2.32
N GLY A 244 2.73 -16.26 -1.03
CA GLY A 244 2.13 -17.48 -0.47
C GLY A 244 0.61 -17.45 -0.30
N LYS A 245 -0.02 -16.26 -0.27
CA LYS A 245 -1.47 -16.11 -0.02
C LYS A 245 -2.24 -15.65 -1.28
N LYS A 246 -1.96 -14.47 -1.75
CA LYS A 246 -2.47 -13.85 -2.98
C LYS A 246 -1.41 -12.89 -3.50
N GLN A 247 -1.10 -12.99 -4.76
CA GLN A 247 -0.19 -12.05 -5.39
C GLN A 247 -0.81 -10.65 -5.39
N LEU A 248 -0.30 -9.79 -4.51
CA LEU A 248 -0.68 -8.39 -4.41
C LEU A 248 0.38 -7.50 -5.06
N TRP A 249 -0.07 -6.47 -5.77
CA TRP A 249 0.83 -5.40 -6.20
C TRP A 249 1.23 -4.54 -5.00
N LEU A 250 2.55 -4.38 -4.79
CA LEU A 250 3.12 -3.67 -3.65
C LEU A 250 3.80 -2.39 -4.10
N MET A 251 3.28 -1.25 -3.69
CA MET A 251 3.84 0.08 -3.94
C MET A 251 4.35 0.70 -2.64
N GLY A 252 5.57 1.19 -2.62
CA GLY A 252 6.10 1.95 -1.49
C GLY A 252 6.05 3.45 -1.73
N GLU A 253 5.61 4.20 -0.73
CA GLU A 253 5.85 5.63 -0.73
C GLU A 253 7.31 5.90 -0.40
N VAL A 254 8.04 6.41 -1.38
CA VAL A 254 9.44 6.79 -1.26
C VAL A 254 9.61 8.16 -1.88
N ILE A 255 9.93 9.16 -1.07
CA ILE A 255 10.08 10.54 -1.53
C ILE A 255 11.45 10.78 -2.13
N HIS A 256 12.50 10.28 -1.48
CA HIS A 256 13.90 10.51 -1.87
C HIS A 256 14.72 9.23 -1.86
N GLY A 257 15.80 9.21 -2.66
CA GLY A 257 16.80 8.16 -2.67
C GLY A 257 16.84 7.35 -3.96
N ASP A 258 17.59 6.27 -3.95
CA ASP A 258 17.63 5.32 -5.07
C ASP A 258 16.48 4.32 -4.96
N TYR A 259 15.48 4.46 -5.79
CA TYR A 259 14.26 3.65 -5.79
C TYR A 259 14.53 2.14 -5.88
N LYS A 260 15.67 1.70 -6.45
CA LYS A 260 16.09 0.29 -6.49
C LYS A 260 16.26 -0.34 -5.10
N LEU A 261 16.51 0.50 -4.08
CA LEU A 261 16.64 0.03 -2.70
C LEU A 261 15.34 -0.54 -2.15
N TRP A 262 14.20 -0.17 -2.70
CA TRP A 262 12.86 -0.61 -2.30
C TRP A 262 12.17 -1.43 -3.39
N ALA A 263 12.18 -0.94 -4.65
CA ALA A 263 11.55 -1.60 -5.77
C ALA A 263 12.52 -2.60 -6.42
N ASN A 264 12.28 -3.87 -6.18
CA ASN A 264 13.05 -4.98 -6.76
C ASN A 264 12.27 -6.30 -6.56
N LYS A 265 12.78 -7.38 -7.15
CA LYS A 265 12.11 -8.70 -7.14
C LYS A 265 11.88 -9.31 -5.74
N GLU A 266 12.64 -8.87 -4.74
CA GLU A 266 12.59 -9.42 -3.38
C GLU A 266 11.65 -8.63 -2.45
N MET A 267 11.26 -7.41 -2.82
CA MET A 267 10.56 -6.47 -1.93
C MET A 267 9.31 -5.90 -2.60
N LEU A 268 9.36 -4.66 -3.05
CA LEU A 268 8.21 -3.96 -3.62
C LEU A 268 8.24 -4.02 -5.15
N ASP A 269 7.07 -4.03 -5.77
CA ASP A 269 6.93 -4.03 -7.23
C ASP A 269 7.25 -2.64 -7.80
N THR A 270 7.00 -1.58 -7.03
CA THR A 270 7.22 -0.19 -7.43
C THR A 270 7.37 0.76 -6.24
N THR A 271 7.79 1.98 -6.54
CA THR A 271 7.72 3.13 -5.64
C THR A 271 7.04 4.31 -6.30
N THR A 272 6.56 5.26 -5.49
CA THR A 272 6.11 6.57 -5.95
C THR A 272 7.25 7.34 -6.61
N ASN A 273 6.98 7.93 -7.79
CA ASN A 273 8.00 8.66 -8.57
C ASN A 273 7.93 10.16 -8.31
N TYR A 274 8.35 10.58 -7.13
CA TYR A 274 8.40 12.01 -6.76
C TYR A 274 9.40 12.81 -7.61
N GLU A 275 10.44 12.16 -8.15
CA GLU A 275 11.39 12.81 -9.06
C GLU A 275 10.70 13.25 -10.36
N CYS A 276 9.89 12.36 -10.97
CA CYS A 276 9.12 12.69 -12.15
C CYS A 276 8.04 13.74 -11.84
N TYR A 277 7.31 13.58 -10.73
CA TYR A 277 6.34 14.56 -10.25
C TYR A 277 6.96 15.96 -10.14
N LYS A 278 8.12 16.07 -9.47
CA LYS A 278 8.86 17.33 -9.34
C LYS A 278 9.21 17.92 -10.71
N GLY A 279 9.70 17.10 -11.63
CA GLY A 279 10.01 17.51 -13.00
C GLY A 279 8.77 18.03 -13.76
N ILE A 280 7.60 17.39 -13.55
CA ILE A 280 6.35 17.81 -14.19
C ILE A 280 5.92 19.20 -13.69
N TYR A 281 5.71 19.38 -12.39
CA TYR A 281 5.16 20.64 -11.89
C TYR A 281 6.14 21.82 -12.04
N SER A 282 7.44 21.63 -11.77
CA SER A 282 8.40 22.71 -11.90
C SER A 282 8.60 23.14 -13.37
N SER A 283 8.63 22.18 -14.31
CA SER A 283 8.71 22.52 -15.74
C SER A 283 7.57 23.40 -16.20
N HIS A 284 6.36 23.17 -15.73
CA HIS A 284 5.20 23.98 -16.09
C HIS A 284 5.20 25.35 -15.39
N ASN A 285 5.51 25.37 -14.09
CA ASN A 285 5.54 26.61 -13.32
C ASN A 285 6.63 27.58 -13.80
N ASP A 286 7.82 27.04 -14.06
CA ASP A 286 8.99 27.84 -14.45
C ASP A 286 9.09 28.01 -15.97
N LYS A 287 8.20 27.35 -16.76
CA LYS A 287 8.23 27.30 -18.23
C LYS A 287 9.57 26.81 -18.78
N ASN A 288 10.20 25.89 -18.03
CA ASN A 288 11.50 25.29 -18.34
C ASN A 288 11.36 23.77 -18.53
N TYR A 289 10.97 23.34 -19.72
CA TYR A 289 10.74 21.92 -20.02
C TYR A 289 12.01 21.06 -20.10
N PHE A 290 13.20 21.63 -19.95
CA PHE A 290 14.44 20.85 -19.82
C PHE A 290 14.45 20.04 -18.52
N GLU A 291 13.77 20.46 -17.47
CA GLU A 291 13.70 19.71 -16.20
C GLU A 291 13.00 18.37 -16.37
N ILE A 292 11.82 18.36 -16.99
CA ILE A 292 11.10 17.09 -17.21
C ILE A 292 11.83 16.20 -18.23
N ALA A 293 12.42 16.79 -19.28
CA ALA A 293 13.22 16.04 -20.24
C ALA A 293 14.43 15.38 -19.57
N TYR A 294 15.11 16.11 -18.68
CA TYR A 294 16.23 15.55 -17.89
C TYR A 294 15.76 14.40 -17.01
N SER A 295 14.67 14.57 -16.27
CA SER A 295 14.09 13.55 -15.38
C SER A 295 13.76 12.26 -16.15
N ILE A 296 13.08 12.39 -17.30
CA ILE A 296 12.69 11.25 -18.12
C ILE A 296 13.94 10.56 -18.67
N ASN A 297 14.91 11.31 -19.25
CA ASN A 297 16.12 10.74 -19.79
C ASN A 297 16.97 10.03 -18.71
N ARG A 298 17.05 10.62 -17.52
CA ARG A 298 17.74 10.02 -16.39
C ARG A 298 17.07 8.72 -15.93
N GLN A 299 15.76 8.62 -16.00
CA GLN A 299 15.01 7.46 -15.50
C GLN A 299 14.88 6.34 -16.54
N SER A 300 14.64 6.66 -17.81
CA SER A 300 14.28 5.70 -18.86
C SER A 300 15.02 5.86 -20.20
N GLY A 301 15.96 6.79 -20.33
CA GLY A 301 16.82 6.96 -21.52
C GLY A 301 17.90 5.87 -21.66
N ASP A 302 18.83 6.06 -22.59
CA ASP A 302 19.88 5.07 -22.91
C ASP A 302 20.78 4.73 -21.72
N TYR A 303 21.01 5.68 -20.84
CA TYR A 303 21.81 5.55 -19.60
C TYR A 303 20.92 5.54 -18.35
N ALA A 304 19.69 5.09 -18.48
CA ALA A 304 18.69 5.18 -17.44
C ALA A 304 19.07 4.42 -16.17
N ILE A 305 19.00 5.12 -15.04
CA ILE A 305 19.28 4.52 -13.74
C ILE A 305 18.13 3.58 -13.30
N TYR A 306 16.91 3.76 -13.82
CA TYR A 306 15.70 2.99 -13.47
C TYR A 306 15.11 2.21 -14.65
N LYS A 307 15.93 1.91 -15.69
CA LYS A 307 15.50 1.24 -16.92
C LYS A 307 14.65 -0.03 -16.68
N ASP A 308 14.96 -0.78 -15.62
CA ASP A 308 14.31 -2.06 -15.32
C ASP A 308 13.25 -1.94 -14.22
N LEU A 309 12.90 -0.71 -13.80
CA LEU A 309 11.86 -0.46 -12.80
C LEU A 309 10.59 0.10 -13.46
N ASN A 310 9.45 -0.43 -13.03
CA ASN A 310 8.16 0.20 -13.24
C ASN A 310 7.91 1.16 -12.07
N LEU A 311 7.94 2.46 -12.31
CA LEU A 311 7.70 3.47 -11.29
C LEU A 311 6.26 3.97 -11.35
N TYR A 312 5.64 4.18 -10.19
CA TYR A 312 4.31 4.78 -10.09
C TYR A 312 4.41 6.29 -10.34
N ASN A 313 4.12 6.69 -11.58
CA ASN A 313 4.10 8.10 -11.98
C ASN A 313 2.75 8.72 -11.58
N PHE A 314 2.78 9.94 -11.07
CA PHE A 314 1.58 10.66 -10.68
C PHE A 314 1.72 12.15 -10.97
N VAL A 315 0.59 12.83 -11.12
CA VAL A 315 0.51 14.29 -11.33
C VAL A 315 0.00 15.00 -10.10
N ASP A 316 -0.62 14.24 -9.17
CA ASP A 316 -1.22 14.76 -7.94
C ASP A 316 -1.43 13.62 -6.94
N ASN A 317 -1.39 13.93 -5.65
CA ASN A 317 -1.83 13.08 -4.56
C ASN A 317 -2.32 13.93 -3.37
N HIS A 318 -2.60 13.32 -2.22
CA HIS A 318 -3.14 14.03 -1.05
C HIS A 318 -2.07 14.81 -0.25
N ASP A 319 -0.78 14.64 -0.55
CA ASP A 319 0.36 15.25 0.17
C ASP A 319 1.02 16.39 -0.60
N VAL A 320 0.55 16.69 -1.80
CA VAL A 320 1.11 17.74 -2.64
C VAL A 320 0.06 18.78 -3.01
N ASP A 321 0.53 20.01 -3.29
CA ASP A 321 -0.31 21.07 -3.83
C ASP A 321 -0.75 20.75 -5.26
N ARG A 322 -2.02 21.05 -5.56
CA ARG A 322 -2.65 20.85 -6.86
C ARG A 322 -2.51 22.05 -7.76
#